data_e57f54bacfd907206965525f296d234a
#
_entry.id   e57f54bacfd907206965525f296d234a
#
_cell.length_a   1.000
_cell.length_b   1.000
_cell.length_c   1.000
_cell.angle_alpha   90.00
_cell.angle_beta   90.00
_cell.angle_gamma   90.00
#
_symmetry.space_group_name_H-M   'P 1'
#
loop_
_entity.id
_entity.type
_entity.pdbx_description
1 polymer ?
#
loop_
_entity_poly.entity_id
_entity_poly.type
_entity_poly.pdbx_seq_one_letter_code
_entity_poly.pdbx_strand_id
1 'polypeptide(L)'
;MYRSAGWPCQDSVEVELLAAGLLERVVLPDGHEKLRVTDTGITVLAQAFHKNRLALSSHDALVDRVAQTMLQDGRIVWTDLSVRARLPSEPDEANRWKICKPDVFSIRNTSVAGYLEPVVHEIKVSRADLLGDLKSKDKRDSYLDVGGQCWYVLGCDGKGRP
;
A
#
# COMPACT_ATOMS: atom_id res chain seq x y z
N MET A 1 -0.99 2.81 -30.23
CA MET A 1 -1.36 2.55 -28.82
C MET A 1 -2.56 1.61 -28.80
N TYR A 2 -2.43 0.42 -28.23
CA TYR A 2 -3.54 -0.54 -28.14
C TYR A 2 -4.56 -0.04 -27.10
N ARG A 3 -5.75 0.31 -27.57
CA ARG A 3 -6.87 0.73 -26.69
C ARG A 3 -7.78 -0.44 -26.30
N SER A 4 -7.37 -1.68 -26.55
CA SER A 4 -8.19 -2.83 -26.27
C SER A 4 -8.16 -3.14 -24.76
N ALA A 5 -9.33 -3.17 -24.14
CA ALA A 5 -9.50 -3.57 -22.74
C ALA A 5 -9.78 -5.09 -22.59
N GLY A 6 -9.98 -5.82 -23.70
CA GLY A 6 -10.21 -7.25 -23.71
C GLY A 6 -11.56 -7.65 -24.32
N TRP A 7 -11.96 -8.89 -24.07
CA TRP A 7 -13.23 -9.45 -24.49
C TRP A 7 -14.34 -9.08 -23.49
N PRO A 8 -15.59 -8.86 -23.93
CA PRO A 8 -16.71 -8.60 -23.03
C PRO A 8 -16.91 -9.77 -22.06
N CYS A 9 -16.91 -9.46 -20.76
CA CYS A 9 -17.16 -10.43 -19.68
C CYS A 9 -18.56 -10.27 -19.07
N GLN A 10 -19.24 -9.15 -19.34
CA GLN A 10 -20.59 -8.82 -18.89
C GLN A 10 -20.74 -8.79 -17.36
N ASP A 11 -19.65 -8.52 -16.63
CA ASP A 11 -19.69 -8.32 -15.20
C ASP A 11 -20.22 -6.91 -14.82
N SER A 12 -20.47 -6.70 -13.54
CA SER A 12 -20.99 -5.42 -13.03
C SER A 12 -20.02 -4.26 -13.29
N VAL A 13 -18.73 -4.50 -13.21
CA VAL A 13 -17.69 -3.47 -13.43
C VAL A 13 -17.66 -3.04 -14.89
N GLU A 14 -17.73 -4.00 -15.82
CA GLU A 14 -17.83 -3.70 -17.24
C GLU A 14 -19.08 -2.86 -17.57
N VAL A 15 -20.23 -3.25 -17.02
CA VAL A 15 -21.51 -2.53 -17.24
C VAL A 15 -21.42 -1.11 -16.70
N GLU A 16 -20.86 -0.90 -15.51
CA GLU A 16 -20.66 0.43 -14.92
C GLU A 16 -19.73 1.30 -15.78
N LEU A 17 -18.63 0.74 -16.27
CA LEU A 17 -17.67 1.46 -17.11
C LEU A 17 -18.26 1.81 -18.48
N LEU A 18 -19.06 0.93 -19.07
CA LEU A 18 -19.82 1.23 -20.31
C LEU A 18 -20.85 2.32 -20.09
N ALA A 19 -21.63 2.23 -18.99
CA ALA A 19 -22.63 3.24 -18.64
C ALA A 19 -21.99 4.62 -18.36
N ALA A 20 -20.81 4.64 -17.78
CA ALA A 20 -20.02 5.86 -17.56
C ALA A 20 -19.33 6.39 -18.84
N GLY A 21 -19.43 5.70 -19.98
CA GLY A 21 -18.78 6.09 -21.22
C GLY A 21 -17.24 5.98 -21.20
N LEU A 22 -16.69 5.21 -20.26
CA LEU A 22 -15.24 4.98 -20.13
C LEU A 22 -14.76 3.84 -21.03
N LEU A 23 -15.64 2.91 -21.33
CA LEU A 23 -15.49 1.83 -22.31
C LEU A 23 -16.53 1.95 -23.41
N GLU A 24 -16.25 1.34 -24.54
CA GLU A 24 -17.18 1.12 -25.64
C GLU A 24 -17.02 -0.30 -26.20
N ARG A 25 -18.11 -0.86 -26.73
CA ARG A 25 -18.08 -2.13 -27.46
C ARG A 25 -17.82 -1.86 -28.93
N VAL A 26 -16.89 -2.59 -29.49
CA VAL A 26 -16.54 -2.53 -30.91
C VAL A 26 -16.76 -3.91 -31.52
N VAL A 27 -17.62 -4.00 -32.52
CA VAL A 27 -17.79 -5.22 -33.33
C VAL A 27 -16.73 -5.26 -34.42
N LEU A 28 -15.99 -6.34 -34.47
CA LEU A 28 -14.95 -6.56 -35.46
C LEU A 28 -15.57 -7.10 -36.77
N PRO A 29 -14.88 -7.01 -37.92
CA PRO A 29 -15.37 -7.52 -39.21
C PRO A 29 -15.71 -9.02 -39.22
N ASP A 30 -15.09 -9.79 -38.33
CA ASP A 30 -15.34 -11.22 -38.12
C ASP A 30 -16.54 -11.53 -37.21
N GLY A 31 -17.27 -10.48 -36.76
CA GLY A 31 -18.43 -10.59 -35.89
C GLY A 31 -18.11 -10.69 -34.39
N HIS A 32 -16.81 -10.74 -34.01
CA HIS A 32 -16.42 -10.75 -32.62
C HIS A 32 -16.53 -9.35 -32.01
N GLU A 33 -16.91 -9.30 -30.74
CA GLU A 33 -16.94 -8.07 -29.95
C GLU A 33 -15.68 -7.92 -29.11
N LYS A 34 -15.18 -6.70 -28.98
CA LYS A 34 -14.16 -6.36 -28.00
C LYS A 34 -14.48 -5.04 -27.31
N LEU A 35 -13.94 -4.87 -26.12
CA LEU A 35 -13.98 -3.62 -25.40
C LEU A 35 -12.84 -2.71 -25.84
N ARG A 36 -13.14 -1.43 -25.94
CA ARG A 36 -12.18 -0.38 -26.21
C ARG A 36 -12.32 0.72 -25.18
N VAL A 37 -11.18 1.20 -24.67
CA VAL A 37 -11.16 2.37 -23.77
C VAL A 37 -11.39 3.63 -24.58
N THR A 38 -12.38 4.43 -24.18
CA THR A 38 -12.70 5.71 -24.82
C THR A 38 -11.63 6.79 -24.49
N ASP A 39 -11.68 7.94 -25.17
CA ASP A 39 -10.79 9.06 -24.83
C ASP A 39 -11.06 9.59 -23.41
N THR A 40 -12.33 9.58 -22.99
CA THR A 40 -12.72 9.91 -21.60
C THR A 40 -12.11 8.91 -20.64
N GLY A 41 -12.21 7.59 -20.93
CA GLY A 41 -11.60 6.54 -20.12
C GLY A 41 -10.09 6.68 -20.00
N ILE A 42 -9.39 7.03 -21.11
CA ILE A 42 -7.95 7.30 -21.09
C ILE A 42 -7.63 8.51 -20.19
N THR A 43 -8.43 9.56 -20.26
CA THR A 43 -8.24 10.75 -19.42
C THR A 43 -8.38 10.41 -17.92
N VAL A 44 -9.41 9.66 -17.55
CA VAL A 44 -9.62 9.20 -16.17
C VAL A 44 -8.45 8.34 -15.69
N LEU A 45 -7.99 7.39 -16.51
CA LEU A 45 -6.83 6.56 -16.19
C LEU A 45 -5.57 7.40 -16.00
N ALA A 46 -5.29 8.35 -16.89
CA ALA A 46 -4.12 9.23 -16.80
C ALA A 46 -4.14 10.06 -15.51
N GLN A 47 -5.32 10.59 -15.12
CA GLN A 47 -5.48 11.33 -13.87
C GLN A 47 -5.26 10.43 -12.64
N ALA A 48 -5.80 9.21 -12.66
CA ALA A 48 -5.60 8.24 -11.58
C ALA A 48 -4.12 7.85 -11.43
N PHE A 49 -3.43 7.56 -12.53
CA PHE A 49 -2.00 7.27 -12.52
C PHE A 49 -1.16 8.44 -12.02
N HIS A 50 -1.48 9.66 -12.45
CA HIS A 50 -0.77 10.86 -11.98
C HIS A 50 -0.95 11.05 -10.47
N LYS A 51 -2.17 10.91 -9.95
CA LYS A 51 -2.48 11.01 -8.53
C LYS A 51 -1.75 9.94 -7.71
N ASN A 52 -1.78 8.70 -8.18
CA ASN A 52 -1.10 7.58 -7.51
C ASN A 52 0.42 7.78 -7.49
N ARG A 53 1.03 8.26 -8.59
CA ARG A 53 2.47 8.55 -8.65
C ARG A 53 2.88 9.67 -7.70
N LEU A 54 2.07 10.72 -7.55
CA LEU A 54 2.33 11.80 -6.59
C LEU A 54 2.21 11.30 -5.14
N ALA A 55 1.20 10.48 -4.84
CA ALA A 55 1.03 9.90 -3.51
C ALA A 55 2.18 8.97 -3.15
N LEU A 56 2.61 8.11 -4.08
CA LEU A 56 3.76 7.21 -3.90
C LEU A 56 5.05 8.00 -3.68
N SER A 57 5.30 9.05 -4.49
CA SER A 57 6.49 9.91 -4.32
C SER A 57 6.51 10.61 -2.94
N SER A 58 5.36 11.06 -2.44
CA SER A 58 5.28 11.67 -1.10
C SER A 58 5.50 10.65 0.02
N HIS A 59 4.99 9.44 -0.15
CA HIS A 59 5.22 8.33 0.77
C HIS A 59 6.71 7.98 0.83
N ASP A 60 7.34 7.72 -0.31
CA ASP A 60 8.74 7.31 -0.39
C ASP A 60 9.69 8.39 0.17
N ALA A 61 9.43 9.65 -0.12
CA ALA A 61 10.19 10.77 0.45
C ALA A 61 10.09 10.83 1.98
N LEU A 62 8.93 10.45 2.54
CA LEU A 62 8.74 10.39 3.99
C LEU A 62 9.39 9.15 4.61
N VAL A 63 9.35 8.01 3.92
CA VAL A 63 10.11 6.79 4.30
C VAL A 63 11.60 7.12 4.42
N ASP A 64 12.18 7.74 3.39
CA ASP A 64 13.59 8.14 3.39
C ASP A 64 13.91 9.11 4.54
N ARG A 65 13.04 10.08 4.79
CA ARG A 65 13.21 11.03 5.88
C ARG A 65 13.22 10.35 7.25
N VAL A 66 12.26 9.44 7.50
CA VAL A 66 12.19 8.68 8.75
C VAL A 66 13.42 7.80 8.91
N ALA A 67 13.83 7.10 7.86
CA ALA A 67 15.03 6.26 7.87
C ALA A 67 16.27 7.07 8.22
N GLN A 68 16.47 8.25 7.62
CA GLN A 68 17.56 9.15 7.90
C GLN A 68 17.53 9.67 9.35
N THR A 69 16.35 10.01 9.87
CA THR A 69 16.22 10.46 11.28
C THR A 69 16.65 9.35 12.23
N MET A 70 16.19 8.13 12.02
CA MET A 70 16.55 6.98 12.85
C MET A 70 18.06 6.66 12.77
N LEU A 71 18.67 6.80 11.61
CA LEU A 71 20.12 6.66 11.44
C LEU A 71 20.88 7.73 12.22
N GLN A 72 20.42 8.98 12.18
CA GLN A 72 21.01 10.09 12.95
C GLN A 72 20.89 9.89 14.46
N ASP A 73 19.82 9.24 14.90
CA ASP A 73 19.61 8.81 16.30
C ASP A 73 20.48 7.59 16.69
N GLY A 74 21.38 7.16 15.80
CA GLY A 74 22.31 6.06 16.06
C GLY A 74 21.67 4.67 16.01
N ARG A 75 20.51 4.52 15.39
CA ARG A 75 19.82 3.23 15.23
C ARG A 75 20.29 2.52 13.96
N ILE A 76 20.16 1.20 13.93
CA ILE A 76 20.29 0.39 12.70
C ILE A 76 18.92 0.37 12.04
N VAL A 77 18.85 0.65 10.74
CA VAL A 77 17.60 0.90 10.01
C VAL A 77 17.50 0.03 8.77
N TRP A 78 16.32 -0.46 8.50
CA TRP A 78 15.95 -1.16 7.26
C TRP A 78 14.68 -0.56 6.66
N THR A 79 14.70 -0.36 5.37
CA THR A 79 13.55 -0.16 4.52
C THR A 79 13.32 -1.43 3.70
N ASP A 80 12.12 -1.67 3.20
CA ASP A 80 11.77 -2.87 2.39
C ASP A 80 12.01 -4.23 3.08
N LEU A 81 12.12 -4.26 4.41
CA LEU A 81 12.29 -5.48 5.16
C LEU A 81 11.00 -6.31 5.17
N SER A 82 11.11 -7.60 4.82
CA SER A 82 10.01 -8.55 4.95
C SER A 82 10.31 -9.53 6.08
N VAL A 83 9.45 -9.56 7.08
CA VAL A 83 9.61 -10.40 8.27
C VAL A 83 8.35 -11.22 8.54
N ARG A 84 8.53 -12.35 9.24
CA ARG A 84 7.41 -13.18 9.70
C ARG A 84 7.06 -12.79 11.12
N ALA A 85 5.82 -12.42 11.33
CA ALA A 85 5.25 -12.14 12.64
C ALA A 85 4.34 -13.30 13.07
N ARG A 86 4.30 -13.56 14.36
CA ARG A 86 3.36 -14.48 14.96
C ARG A 86 2.10 -13.72 15.37
N LEU A 87 0.95 -14.17 14.88
CA LEU A 87 -0.33 -13.60 15.30
C LEU A 87 -0.84 -14.31 16.56
N PRO A 88 -1.57 -13.59 17.42
CA PRO A 88 -2.30 -14.20 18.53
C PRO A 88 -3.22 -15.31 17.99
N SER A 89 -3.20 -16.47 18.63
CA SER A 89 -4.07 -17.60 18.37
C SER A 89 -4.64 -18.12 19.69
N GLU A 90 -5.82 -18.73 19.64
CA GLU A 90 -6.39 -19.41 20.81
C GLU A 90 -5.48 -20.58 21.24
N PRO A 91 -5.55 -21.00 22.54
CA PRO A 91 -4.64 -22.01 23.09
C PRO A 91 -4.55 -23.32 22.32
N ASP A 92 -5.64 -23.72 21.66
CA ASP A 92 -5.76 -24.98 20.89
C ASP A 92 -5.62 -24.78 19.38
N GLU A 93 -5.37 -23.55 18.90
CA GLU A 93 -5.18 -23.26 17.49
C GLU A 93 -3.71 -23.34 17.07
N ALA A 94 -3.47 -23.79 15.83
CA ALA A 94 -2.14 -23.76 15.24
C ALA A 94 -1.58 -22.34 15.18
N ASN A 95 -0.28 -22.19 15.41
CA ASN A 95 0.40 -20.89 15.31
C ASN A 95 0.11 -20.23 13.95
N ARG A 96 -0.53 -19.07 13.99
CA ARG A 96 -0.79 -18.26 12.80
C ARG A 96 0.40 -17.33 12.54
N TRP A 97 0.92 -17.40 11.33
CA TRP A 97 2.03 -16.57 10.90
C TRP A 97 1.59 -15.61 9.79
N LYS A 98 2.09 -14.40 9.83
CA LYS A 98 1.87 -13.40 8.79
C LYS A 98 3.21 -12.82 8.33
N ILE A 99 3.35 -12.63 7.02
CA ILE A 99 4.44 -11.82 6.48
C ILE A 99 4.02 -10.36 6.61
N CYS A 100 4.85 -9.56 7.27
CA CYS A 100 4.69 -8.13 7.36
C CYS A 100 5.88 -7.42 6.71
N LYS A 101 5.59 -6.27 6.12
CA LYS A 101 6.57 -5.43 5.45
C LYS A 101 6.39 -4.00 5.97
N PRO A 102 7.05 -3.65 7.08
CA PRO A 102 7.04 -2.29 7.59
C PRO A 102 7.73 -1.33 6.61
N ASP A 103 7.24 -0.09 6.52
CA ASP A 103 7.87 0.93 5.68
C ASP A 103 9.29 1.25 6.18
N VAL A 104 9.47 1.40 7.51
CA VAL A 104 10.77 1.50 8.16
C VAL A 104 10.80 0.62 9.41
N PHE A 105 11.83 -0.17 9.54
CA PHE A 105 12.12 -0.94 10.75
C PHE A 105 13.45 -0.49 11.33
N SER A 106 13.53 -0.30 12.64
CA SER A 106 14.77 0.10 13.29
C SER A 106 14.98 -0.61 14.63
N ILE A 107 16.25 -0.81 14.96
CA ILE A 107 16.66 -1.30 16.28
C ILE A 107 17.74 -0.39 16.86
N ARG A 108 17.87 -0.36 18.18
CA ARG A 108 18.98 0.31 18.82
C ARG A 108 20.29 -0.40 18.46
N ASN A 109 21.34 0.36 18.15
CA ASN A 109 22.66 -0.18 17.87
C ASN A 109 23.32 -0.61 19.19
N THR A 110 23.17 -1.88 19.54
CA THR A 110 23.68 -2.48 20.77
C THR A 110 24.01 -3.95 20.56
N SER A 111 24.98 -4.47 21.28
CA SER A 111 25.31 -5.90 21.32
C SER A 111 24.48 -6.68 22.35
N VAL A 112 23.69 -6.00 23.17
CA VAL A 112 22.88 -6.63 24.23
C VAL A 112 21.46 -6.83 23.73
N ALA A 113 21.03 -8.09 23.59
CA ALA A 113 19.74 -8.44 23.03
C ALA A 113 18.54 -7.75 23.72
N GLY A 114 18.58 -7.63 25.07
CA GLY A 114 17.51 -6.98 25.82
C GLY A 114 17.39 -5.46 25.60
N TYR A 115 18.36 -4.83 24.93
CA TYR A 115 18.37 -3.39 24.66
C TYR A 115 18.18 -3.04 23.18
N LEU A 116 17.81 -4.01 22.35
CA LEU A 116 17.61 -3.80 20.90
C LEU A 116 16.49 -2.81 20.60
N GLU A 117 15.47 -2.75 21.43
CA GLU A 117 14.32 -1.84 21.29
C GLU A 117 13.82 -1.74 19.83
N PRO A 118 13.31 -2.85 19.27
CA PRO A 118 12.84 -2.83 17.89
C PRO A 118 11.60 -1.92 17.76
N VAL A 119 11.54 -1.16 16.67
CA VAL A 119 10.44 -0.23 16.38
C VAL A 119 10.05 -0.34 14.91
N VAL A 120 8.75 -0.45 14.67
CA VAL A 120 8.15 -0.33 13.34
C VAL A 120 7.65 1.10 13.14
N HIS A 121 7.96 1.69 11.99
CA HIS A 121 7.39 2.96 11.55
C HIS A 121 6.58 2.70 10.28
N GLU A 122 5.32 3.05 10.32
CA GLU A 122 4.37 2.92 9.24
C GLU A 122 3.98 4.31 8.73
N ILE A 123 4.24 4.58 7.47
CA ILE A 123 4.06 5.90 6.88
C ILE A 123 2.67 6.01 6.24
N LYS A 124 1.99 7.11 6.50
CA LYS A 124 0.67 7.40 5.94
C LYS A 124 0.62 8.82 5.40
N VAL A 125 0.34 8.94 4.11
CA VAL A 125 0.23 10.24 3.41
C VAL A 125 -1.23 10.59 3.07
N SER A 126 -2.18 9.77 3.51
CA SER A 126 -3.60 10.05 3.39
C SER A 126 -4.39 9.53 4.59
N ARG A 127 -5.42 10.28 4.97
CA ARG A 127 -6.33 9.89 6.05
C ARG A 127 -7.05 8.56 5.75
N ALA A 128 -7.42 8.32 4.49
CA ALA A 128 -8.13 7.10 4.10
C ALA A 128 -7.26 5.86 4.33
N ASP A 129 -5.98 5.94 4.02
CA ASP A 129 -5.01 4.87 4.20
C ASP A 129 -4.77 4.59 5.70
N LEU A 130 -4.60 5.63 6.51
CA LEU A 130 -4.50 5.49 7.96
C LEU A 130 -5.74 4.80 8.54
N LEU A 131 -6.94 5.23 8.16
CA LEU A 131 -8.18 4.65 8.67
C LEU A 131 -8.37 3.20 8.20
N GLY A 132 -7.89 2.86 6.99
CA GLY A 132 -7.85 1.48 6.50
C GLY A 132 -6.96 0.60 7.35
N ASP A 133 -5.75 1.06 7.66
CA ASP A 133 -4.79 0.32 8.49
C ASP A 133 -5.28 0.15 9.93
N LEU A 134 -5.89 1.17 10.51
CA LEU A 134 -6.44 1.10 11.86
C LEU A 134 -7.55 0.07 12.01
N LYS A 135 -8.24 -0.32 10.93
CA LYS A 135 -9.24 -1.40 10.94
C LYS A 135 -8.61 -2.80 10.89
N SER A 136 -7.38 -2.92 10.41
CA SER A 136 -6.69 -4.21 10.26
C SER A 136 -6.00 -4.63 11.55
N LYS A 137 -6.73 -5.37 12.42
CA LYS A 137 -6.19 -5.89 13.67
C LYS A 137 -4.95 -6.77 13.44
N ASP A 138 -5.02 -7.72 12.53
CA ASP A 138 -3.91 -8.65 12.23
C ASP A 138 -2.64 -7.92 11.76
N LYS A 139 -2.77 -6.78 11.09
CA LYS A 139 -1.61 -5.96 10.69
C LYS A 139 -0.96 -5.31 11.91
N ARG A 140 -1.74 -4.72 12.79
CA ARG A 140 -1.21 -4.10 14.02
C ARG A 140 -0.58 -5.14 14.94
N ASP A 141 -1.24 -6.27 15.15
CA ASP A 141 -0.72 -7.34 15.99
C ASP A 141 0.60 -7.88 15.44
N SER A 142 0.71 -8.03 14.11
CA SER A 142 1.97 -8.46 13.47
C SER A 142 3.10 -7.46 13.64
N TYR A 143 2.82 -6.16 13.58
CA TYR A 143 3.83 -5.13 13.76
C TYR A 143 4.27 -5.01 15.22
N LEU A 144 3.37 -5.21 16.18
CA LEU A 144 3.69 -5.23 17.61
C LEU A 144 4.51 -6.47 17.97
N ASP A 145 4.25 -7.62 17.35
CA ASP A 145 5.06 -8.84 17.56
C ASP A 145 6.50 -8.64 17.06
N VAL A 146 6.69 -7.99 15.92
CA VAL A 146 8.03 -7.74 15.33
C VAL A 146 8.77 -6.60 16.02
N GLY A 147 8.08 -5.49 16.29
CA GLY A 147 8.69 -4.26 16.75
C GLY A 147 8.50 -3.95 18.23
N GLY A 148 7.59 -4.63 18.93
CA GLY A 148 7.18 -4.23 20.28
C GLY A 148 6.48 -2.87 20.31
N GLN A 149 6.85 -1.96 19.41
CA GLN A 149 6.24 -0.64 19.18
C GLN A 149 5.97 -0.43 17.69
N CYS A 150 4.84 0.19 17.40
CA CYS A 150 4.47 0.60 16.04
C CYS A 150 4.05 2.07 16.03
N TRP A 151 4.78 2.90 15.29
CA TRP A 151 4.54 4.32 15.15
C TRP A 151 3.95 4.63 13.78
N TYR A 152 2.82 5.33 13.75
CA TYR A 152 2.29 5.90 12.52
C TYR A 152 2.91 7.28 12.31
N VAL A 153 3.62 7.43 11.19
CA VAL A 153 4.18 8.71 10.77
C VAL A 153 3.27 9.31 9.70
N LEU A 154 2.71 10.46 10.04
CA LEU A 154 1.73 11.11 9.17
C LEU A 154 2.41 12.16 8.29
N GLY A 155 2.20 12.04 6.98
CA GLY A 155 2.58 13.04 6.00
C GLY A 155 1.37 13.80 5.48
N CYS A 156 1.62 14.68 4.52
CA CYS A 156 0.58 15.39 3.80
C CYS A 156 0.39 14.80 2.41
N ASP A 157 -0.84 14.85 1.89
CA ASP A 157 -1.10 14.54 0.50
C ASP A 157 -0.44 15.59 -0.43
N GLY A 158 -0.45 15.33 -1.75
CA GLY A 158 0.10 16.27 -2.75
C GLY A 158 -0.55 17.65 -2.76
N LYS A 159 -1.56 17.89 -1.91
CA LYS A 159 -2.21 19.19 -1.69
C LYS A 159 -1.91 19.79 -0.31
N GLY A 160 -0.98 19.20 0.45
CA GLY A 160 -0.59 19.64 1.79
C GLY A 160 -1.61 19.33 2.89
N ARG A 161 -2.56 18.40 2.67
CA ARG A 161 -3.55 17.98 3.67
C ARG A 161 -3.10 16.71 4.36
N PRO A 162 -3.19 16.63 5.69
CA PRO A 162 -2.88 15.44 6.46
C PRO A 162 -3.87 14.29 6.24
#